data_9d69c3f836df70ff4c5d02a53004a11b
#
_entry.id   9d69c3f836df70ff4c5d02a53004a11b
#
_cell.length_a   1.000
_cell.length_b   1.000
_cell.length_c   1.000
_cell.angle_alpha   90.00
_cell.angle_beta   90.00
_cell.angle_gamma   90.00
#
_symmetry.space_group_name_H-M   'P 1'
#
loop_
_entity.id
_entity.type
_entity.pdbx_description
1 polymer ?
#
loop_
_entity_poly.entity_id
_entity_poly.type
_entity_poly.pdbx_seq_one_letter_code
_entity_poly.pdbx_strand_id
1 'polypeptide(L)' 'MSKYTTYYNNKQKQYKDFATSWATIAANLNLTERQQRGMALFFKPIARRFGLIQEFKDIGVI' A
#
# COMPACT_ATOMS: atom_id res chain seq x y z
N MET A 1 -8.11 19.36 -16.21
CA MET A 1 -7.33 18.18 -15.84
C MET A 1 -7.69 17.00 -16.72
N SER A 2 -6.74 16.18 -17.10
CA SER A 2 -7.02 15.01 -17.91
C SER A 2 -7.71 13.93 -17.06
N LYS A 3 -8.47 13.05 -17.74
CA LYS A 3 -9.09 11.89 -17.08
C LYS A 3 -8.06 11.01 -16.40
N TYR A 4 -6.85 10.92 -16.95
CA TYR A 4 -5.77 10.13 -16.39
C TYR A 4 -5.30 10.65 -15.04
N THR A 5 -5.19 11.95 -14.87
CA THR A 5 -4.80 12.55 -13.59
C THR A 5 -5.82 12.25 -12.50
N THR A 6 -7.12 12.39 -12.82
CA THR A 6 -8.20 12.07 -11.87
C THR A 6 -8.20 10.60 -11.51
N TYR A 7 -8.10 9.71 -12.51
CA TYR A 7 -8.03 8.27 -12.29
C TYR A 7 -6.84 7.89 -11.39
N TYR A 8 -5.66 8.43 -11.71
CA TYR A 8 -4.44 8.16 -10.95
C TYR A 8 -4.60 8.60 -9.49
N ASN A 9 -5.09 9.81 -9.27
CA ASN A 9 -5.26 10.33 -7.91
C ASN A 9 -6.28 9.52 -7.11
N ASN A 10 -7.38 9.09 -7.73
CA ASN A 10 -8.38 8.26 -7.07
C ASN A 10 -7.81 6.89 -6.69
N LYS A 11 -7.07 6.26 -7.59
CA LYS A 11 -6.44 4.98 -7.32
C LYS A 11 -5.36 5.09 -6.26
N GLN A 12 -4.57 6.15 -6.30
CA GLN A 12 -3.54 6.42 -5.30
C GLN A 12 -4.17 6.50 -3.90
N LYS A 13 -5.25 7.26 -3.77
CA LYS A 13 -5.96 7.39 -2.50
C LYS A 13 -6.55 6.05 -2.03
N GLN A 14 -7.19 5.32 -2.95
CA GLN A 14 -7.77 4.01 -2.63
C GLN A 14 -6.72 3.03 -2.11
N TYR A 15 -5.59 2.94 -2.77
CA TYR A 15 -4.52 2.02 -2.35
C TYR A 15 -3.87 2.48 -1.05
N LYS A 16 -3.73 3.78 -0.84
CA LYS A 16 -3.21 4.31 0.40
C LYS A 16 -4.14 3.96 1.58
N ASP A 17 -5.43 4.16 1.41
CA ASP A 17 -6.42 3.84 2.43
C ASP A 17 -6.47 2.33 2.69
N PHE A 18 -6.43 1.54 1.63
CA PHE A 18 -6.40 0.08 1.73
C PHE A 18 -5.17 -0.39 2.49
N ALA A 19 -4.00 0.12 2.15
CA ALA A 19 -2.75 -0.25 2.81
C ALA A 19 -2.75 0.14 4.28
N THR A 20 -3.27 1.31 4.62
CA THR A 20 -3.38 1.76 6.00
C THR A 20 -4.29 0.85 6.82
N SER A 21 -5.45 0.49 6.26
CA SER A 21 -6.38 -0.45 6.91
C SER A 21 -5.73 -1.81 7.10
N TRP A 22 -5.05 -2.32 6.09
CA TRP A 22 -4.35 -3.60 6.16
C TRP A 22 -3.24 -3.57 7.20
N ALA A 23 -2.47 -2.49 7.27
CA ALA A 23 -1.40 -2.35 8.25
C ALA A 23 -1.95 -2.43 9.69
N THR A 24 -3.10 -1.82 9.94
CA THR A 24 -3.77 -1.88 11.25
C THR A 24 -4.17 -3.31 11.58
N ILE A 25 -4.76 -4.02 10.63
CA ILE A 25 -5.15 -5.43 10.81
C ILE A 25 -3.91 -6.30 11.05
N ALA A 26 -2.89 -6.11 10.24
CA ALA A 26 -1.64 -6.89 10.32
C ALA A 26 -0.94 -6.71 11.66
N ALA A 27 -0.95 -5.49 12.21
CA ALA A 27 -0.34 -5.22 13.51
C ALA A 27 -1.00 -6.03 14.63
N ASN A 28 -2.28 -6.35 14.50
CA ASN A 28 -3.02 -7.14 15.48
C ASN A 28 -2.91 -8.65 15.27
N LEU A 29 -2.45 -9.10 14.10
CA LEU A 29 -2.40 -10.51 13.74
C LEU A 29 -1.06 -11.18 14.03
N ASN A 30 -0.03 -10.43 14.41
CA ASN A 30 1.32 -10.97 14.63
C ASN A 30 1.81 -11.81 13.44
N LEU A 31 1.83 -11.19 12.26
CA LEU A 31 2.21 -11.88 11.03
C LEU A 31 3.61 -12.49 11.13
N THR A 32 3.76 -13.69 10.57
CA THR A 32 5.07 -14.31 10.42
C THR A 32 5.91 -13.52 9.41
N GLU A 33 7.23 -13.73 9.46
CA GLU A 33 8.15 -13.09 8.51
C GLU A 33 7.75 -13.42 7.06
N ARG A 34 7.34 -14.66 6.79
CA ARG A 34 6.89 -15.09 5.47
C ARG A 34 5.63 -14.33 5.02
N GLN A 35 4.68 -14.14 5.93
CA GLN A 35 3.46 -13.38 5.64
C GLN A 35 3.78 -11.90 5.39
N GLN A 36 4.70 -11.32 6.13
CA GLN A 36 5.15 -9.96 5.92
C GLN A 36 5.81 -9.77 4.55
N ARG A 37 6.60 -10.75 4.10
CA ARG A 37 7.19 -10.73 2.76
C ARG A 37 6.12 -10.80 1.68
N GLY A 38 5.11 -11.64 1.85
CA GLY A 38 3.98 -11.73 0.92
C GLY A 38 3.23 -10.40 0.81
N MET A 39 3.00 -9.74 1.94
CA MET A 39 2.38 -8.43 1.97
C MET A 39 3.22 -7.41 1.19
N ALA A 40 4.53 -7.38 1.42
CA ALA A 40 5.43 -6.47 0.72
C ALA A 40 5.43 -6.73 -0.79
N LEU A 41 5.43 -8.00 -1.20
CA LEU A 41 5.37 -8.37 -2.62
C LEU A 41 4.07 -7.89 -3.28
N PHE A 42 2.98 -7.87 -2.54
CA PHE A 42 1.70 -7.35 -3.03
C PHE A 42 1.73 -5.83 -3.17
N PHE A 43 2.24 -5.12 -2.16
CA PHE A 43 2.17 -3.66 -2.13
C PHE A 43 3.28 -2.95 -2.92
N LYS A 44 4.44 -3.57 -3.09
CA LYS A 44 5.56 -2.95 -3.82
C LYS A 44 5.22 -2.49 -5.23
N PRO A 45 4.63 -3.35 -6.10
CA PRO A 45 4.27 -2.90 -7.45
C PRO A 45 3.28 -1.75 -7.44
N ILE A 46 2.34 -1.76 -6.51
CA ILE A 46 1.35 -0.69 -6.35
C ILE A 46 2.04 0.61 -5.94
N ALA A 47 2.96 0.52 -4.99
CA ALA A 47 3.71 1.68 -4.51
C ALA A 47 4.54 2.31 -5.63
N ARG A 48 5.19 1.48 -6.46
CA ARG A 48 5.97 1.96 -7.60
C ARG A 48 5.09 2.62 -8.63
N ARG A 49 3.94 2.02 -8.92
CA ARG A 49 3.02 2.53 -9.95
C ARG A 49 2.40 3.87 -9.55
N PHE A 50 2.06 4.04 -8.28
CA PHE A 50 1.31 5.21 -7.81
C PHE A 50 2.14 6.17 -6.95
N GLY A 51 3.46 5.97 -6.87
CA GLY A 51 4.32 6.88 -6.12
C GLY A 51 4.09 6.84 -4.62
N LEU A 52 3.77 5.67 -4.06
CA LEU A 52 3.43 5.50 -2.65
C LEU A 52 4.52 4.79 -1.84
N ILE A 53 5.74 4.71 -2.37
CA ILE A 53 6.83 3.96 -1.72
C ILE A 53 7.09 4.48 -0.31
N GLN A 54 7.22 5.79 -0.14
CA GLN A 54 7.51 6.37 1.17
C GLN A 54 6.36 6.16 2.15
N GLU A 55 5.13 6.40 1.70
CA GLU A 55 3.95 6.21 2.52
C GLU A 55 3.80 4.76 2.97
N PHE A 56 4.04 3.82 2.06
CA PHE A 56 3.93 2.40 2.38
C PHE A 56 5.04 1.93 3.32
N LYS A 57 6.24 2.51 3.21
CA LYS A 57 7.30 2.26 4.18
C LYS A 57 6.94 2.80 5.56
N ASP A 58 6.37 4.01 5.61
CA ASP A 58 6.01 4.66 6.87
C ASP A 58 4.95 3.87 7.62
N ILE A 59 4.00 3.26 6.92
CA ILE A 59 2.97 2.44 7.57
C ILE A 59 3.36 0.97 7.70
N GLY A 60 4.48 0.57 7.15
CA GLY A 60 5.06 -0.76 7.39
C GLY A 60 4.54 -1.88 6.51
N VAL A 61 3.93 -1.58 5.34
CA VAL A 61 3.47 -2.62 4.41
C VAL A 61 4.54 -3.03 3.40
N ILE A 62 5.61 -2.28 3.28
CA ILE A 62 6.76 -2.67 2.47
C ILE A 62 8.06 -2.48 3.21
#